data_c4fd6ed937e9052f97a51681753c0770
#
_entry.id   c4fd6ed937e9052f97a51681753c0770
#
_cell.length_a   1.000
_cell.length_b   1.000
_cell.length_c   1.000
_cell.angle_alpha   90.00
_cell.angle_beta   90.00
_cell.angle_gamma   90.00
#
_symmetry.space_group_name_H-M   'P 1'
#
loop_
_entity.id
_entity.type
_entity.pdbx_description
1 polymer ?
#
loop_
_entity_poly.entity_id
_entity_poly.type
_entity_poly.pdbx_seq_one_letter_code
_entity_poly.pdbx_strand_id
1 'polypeptide(L)'
;MIRKGWWKLLAFLLLFYTSIYGFIVKVPKLDDRLEHSIRNMFFHVPMWFAMMILLFVSVWYAAKFLRTTSPIDDFYSKAFAATGTLYGFLGLSTGAIWANYQWGSPWSGDPKQNGAAIAMLIYLAYFVLRGSMTDEDKRSRIAAVYNIFAFFMLFPTLWILPRLTESLHPGGQGSEGNPGINGKDMDANMRSVFYPAVIGWTLLGVWVSTLKIR
;
A
#
# COMPACT_ATOMS: atom_id res chain seq x y z
N MET A 1 -0.43 -14.53 -19.07
CA MET A 1 -0.70 -14.55 -17.62
C MET A 1 -2.16 -14.18 -17.40
N ILE A 2 -2.94 -14.87 -16.65
CA ILE A 2 -4.38 -14.73 -16.29
C ILE A 2 -5.29 -14.44 -17.52
N ARG A 3 -5.42 -15.42 -18.40
CA ARG A 3 -6.31 -15.34 -19.59
C ARG A 3 -7.81 -15.32 -19.25
N LYS A 4 -8.21 -15.77 -18.07
CA LYS A 4 -9.61 -15.85 -17.64
C LYS A 4 -9.93 -14.69 -16.70
N GLY A 5 -10.96 -13.90 -17.04
CA GLY A 5 -11.33 -12.68 -16.29
C GLY A 5 -12.00 -12.89 -14.93
N TRP A 6 -12.14 -14.13 -14.44
CA TRP A 6 -12.85 -14.47 -13.19
C TRP A 6 -12.30 -13.73 -11.96
N TRP A 7 -10.99 -13.52 -11.92
CA TRP A 7 -10.35 -12.79 -10.81
C TRP A 7 -10.72 -11.31 -10.74
N LYS A 8 -11.14 -10.72 -11.86
CA LYS A 8 -11.67 -9.34 -11.90
C LYS A 8 -13.05 -9.28 -11.28
N LEU A 9 -13.88 -10.29 -11.56
CA LEU A 9 -15.16 -10.43 -10.90
C LEU A 9 -14.96 -10.66 -9.40
N LEU A 10 -13.99 -11.48 -9.01
CA LEU A 10 -13.64 -11.67 -7.60
C LEU A 10 -13.19 -10.36 -6.94
N ALA A 11 -12.34 -9.58 -7.60
CA ALA A 11 -11.92 -8.25 -7.10
C ALA A 11 -13.13 -7.35 -6.87
N PHE A 12 -14.04 -7.28 -7.84
CA PHE A 12 -15.28 -6.51 -7.72
C PHE A 12 -16.16 -6.98 -6.56
N LEU A 13 -16.39 -8.28 -6.45
CA LEU A 13 -17.24 -8.85 -5.38
C LEU A 13 -16.65 -8.61 -3.99
N LEU A 14 -15.32 -8.76 -3.83
CA LEU A 14 -14.66 -8.53 -2.54
C LEU A 14 -14.70 -7.05 -2.14
N LEU A 15 -14.50 -6.13 -3.07
CA LEU A 15 -14.58 -4.70 -2.80
C LEU A 15 -16.02 -4.25 -2.58
N PHE A 16 -16.98 -4.79 -3.31
CA PHE A 16 -18.39 -4.56 -3.08
C PHE A 16 -18.83 -5.04 -1.70
N TYR A 17 -18.42 -6.27 -1.33
CA TYR A 17 -18.62 -6.81 0.02
C TYR A 17 -18.02 -5.88 1.09
N THR A 18 -16.76 -5.49 0.93
CA THR A 18 -16.09 -4.57 1.87
C THR A 18 -16.81 -3.24 1.99
N SER A 19 -17.26 -2.68 0.85
CA SER A 19 -17.93 -1.38 0.81
C SER A 19 -19.32 -1.40 1.47
N ILE A 20 -20.00 -2.53 1.45
CA ILE A 20 -21.32 -2.65 2.11
C ILE A 20 -21.14 -3.15 3.54
N TYR A 21 -20.53 -4.32 3.71
CA TYR A 21 -20.45 -4.97 5.02
C TYR A 21 -19.52 -4.23 5.97
N GLY A 22 -18.49 -3.55 5.48
CA GLY A 22 -17.62 -2.71 6.28
C GLY A 22 -18.33 -1.58 7.01
N PHE A 23 -19.44 -1.06 6.46
CA PHE A 23 -20.24 -0.03 7.14
C PHE A 23 -21.25 -0.58 8.14
N ILE A 24 -21.70 -1.83 7.99
CA ILE A 24 -22.74 -2.43 8.84
C ILE A 24 -22.20 -3.43 9.86
N VAL A 25 -20.97 -3.92 9.69
CA VAL A 25 -20.34 -4.87 10.60
C VAL A 25 -20.26 -4.30 12.02
N LYS A 26 -20.56 -5.16 13.00
CA LYS A 26 -20.40 -4.80 14.40
C LYS A 26 -18.91 -4.65 14.72
N VAL A 27 -18.52 -3.48 15.21
CA VAL A 27 -17.17 -3.19 15.74
C VAL A 27 -17.18 -3.33 17.26
N PRO A 28 -16.03 -3.64 17.89
CA PRO A 28 -15.94 -3.66 19.36
C PRO A 28 -16.22 -2.26 19.92
N LYS A 29 -16.56 -2.21 21.20
CA LYS A 29 -16.71 -0.94 21.90
C LYS A 29 -15.32 -0.32 22.09
N LEU A 30 -15.13 0.86 21.54
CA LEU A 30 -13.88 1.60 21.50
C LEU A 30 -14.09 2.99 22.13
N ASP A 31 -13.04 3.80 22.20
CA ASP A 31 -13.16 5.23 22.48
C ASP A 31 -14.08 5.89 21.44
N ASP A 32 -14.88 6.86 21.88
CA ASP A 32 -16.00 7.43 21.12
C ASP A 32 -15.61 7.87 19.69
N ARG A 33 -14.52 8.64 19.57
CA ARG A 33 -14.02 9.08 18.25
C ARG A 33 -13.57 7.92 17.38
N LEU A 34 -12.91 6.93 17.98
CA LEU A 34 -12.40 5.78 17.25
C LEU A 34 -13.54 4.86 16.81
N GLU A 35 -14.53 4.62 17.66
CA GLU A 35 -15.69 3.77 17.32
C GLU A 35 -16.43 4.30 16.09
N HIS A 36 -16.62 5.61 15.97
CA HIS A 36 -17.28 6.22 14.83
C HIS A 36 -16.46 6.17 13.53
N SER A 37 -15.13 6.18 13.61
CA SER A 37 -14.26 6.30 12.45
C SER A 37 -13.48 5.03 12.09
N ILE A 38 -13.46 4.01 12.96
CA ILE A 38 -12.66 2.80 12.77
C ILE A 38 -12.95 2.06 11.45
N ARG A 39 -14.13 2.27 10.88
CA ARG A 39 -14.50 1.69 9.58
C ARG A 39 -13.60 2.16 8.44
N ASN A 40 -12.95 3.32 8.58
CA ASN A 40 -11.94 3.76 7.62
C ASN A 40 -10.76 2.78 7.52
N MET A 41 -10.50 2.03 8.60
CA MET A 41 -9.47 0.99 8.60
C MET A 41 -9.67 -0.05 7.49
N PHE A 42 -10.92 -0.37 7.11
CA PHE A 42 -11.21 -1.36 6.06
C PHE A 42 -10.87 -0.86 4.65
N PHE A 43 -10.60 0.42 4.49
CA PHE A 43 -10.18 1.03 3.22
C PHE A 43 -8.72 1.48 3.27
N HIS A 44 -8.35 2.22 4.30
CA HIS A 44 -7.03 2.80 4.46
C HIS A 44 -5.92 1.76 4.62
N VAL A 45 -6.05 0.85 5.60
CA VAL A 45 -4.97 -0.11 5.90
C VAL A 45 -4.80 -1.16 4.80
N PRO A 46 -5.87 -1.76 4.21
CA PRO A 46 -5.73 -2.67 3.08
C PRO A 46 -5.05 -2.07 1.85
N MET A 47 -5.18 -0.76 1.61
CA MET A 47 -4.45 -0.11 0.52
C MET A 47 -2.93 -0.12 0.75
N TRP A 48 -2.46 0.05 1.99
CA TRP A 48 -1.03 -0.07 2.32
C TRP A 48 -0.52 -1.49 2.11
N PHE A 49 -1.28 -2.51 2.51
CA PHE A 49 -0.93 -3.91 2.22
C PHE A 49 -0.87 -4.18 0.71
N ALA A 50 -1.89 -3.75 -0.02
CA ALA A 50 -1.93 -3.91 -1.47
C ALA A 50 -0.77 -3.15 -2.15
N MET A 51 -0.43 -1.93 -1.70
CA MET A 51 0.74 -1.19 -2.14
C MET A 51 2.02 -2.02 -1.99
N MET A 52 2.26 -2.56 -0.79
CA MET A 52 3.47 -3.37 -0.52
C MET A 52 3.54 -4.59 -1.45
N ILE A 53 2.43 -5.28 -1.66
CA ILE A 53 2.37 -6.45 -2.56
C ILE A 53 2.65 -6.04 -4.00
N LEU A 54 2.04 -4.95 -4.49
CA LEU A 54 2.25 -4.47 -5.85
C LEU A 54 3.70 -4.01 -6.08
N LEU A 55 4.28 -3.30 -5.12
CA LEU A 55 5.67 -2.86 -5.18
C LEU A 55 6.64 -4.05 -5.10
N PHE A 56 6.32 -5.08 -4.32
CA PHE A 56 7.08 -6.33 -4.32
C PHE A 56 7.05 -7.02 -5.68
N VAL A 57 5.88 -7.11 -6.33
CA VAL A 57 5.75 -7.64 -7.71
C VAL A 57 6.57 -6.78 -8.68
N SER A 58 6.57 -5.47 -8.53
CA SER A 58 7.40 -4.55 -9.31
C SER A 58 8.89 -4.88 -9.19
N VAL A 59 9.37 -5.08 -7.96
CA VAL A 59 10.77 -5.47 -7.68
C VAL A 59 11.10 -6.84 -8.24
N TRP A 60 10.19 -7.80 -8.15
CA TRP A 60 10.37 -9.10 -8.77
C TRP A 60 10.65 -8.98 -10.27
N TYR A 61 9.85 -8.18 -10.98
CA TYR A 61 10.07 -7.93 -12.41
C TYR A 61 11.33 -7.09 -12.68
N ALA A 62 11.70 -6.14 -11.81
CA ALA A 62 12.95 -5.41 -11.91
C ALA A 62 14.17 -6.35 -11.80
N ALA A 63 14.18 -7.23 -10.81
CA ALA A 63 15.24 -8.23 -10.63
C ALA A 63 15.30 -9.22 -11.80
N LYS A 64 14.13 -9.62 -12.31
CA LYS A 64 14.03 -10.47 -13.50
C LYS A 64 14.60 -9.74 -14.73
N PHE A 65 14.24 -8.48 -14.95
CA PHE A 65 14.79 -7.66 -16.03
C PHE A 65 16.33 -7.58 -15.99
N LEU A 66 16.90 -7.35 -14.81
CA LEU A 66 18.37 -7.28 -14.65
C LEU A 66 19.08 -8.58 -15.04
N ARG A 67 18.37 -9.73 -14.96
CA ARG A 67 18.88 -11.06 -15.35
C ARG A 67 18.63 -11.39 -16.82
N THR A 68 17.49 -11.00 -17.38
CA THR A 68 17.01 -11.42 -18.71
C THR A 68 17.18 -10.35 -19.77
N THR A 69 17.32 -9.08 -19.36
CA THR A 69 17.29 -7.88 -20.21
C THR A 69 16.02 -7.78 -21.08
N SER A 70 14.95 -8.48 -20.70
CA SER A 70 13.70 -8.48 -21.47
C SER A 70 12.92 -7.18 -21.26
N PRO A 71 12.62 -6.40 -22.31
CA PRO A 71 11.85 -5.14 -22.19
C PRO A 71 10.46 -5.35 -21.58
N ILE A 72 9.88 -6.52 -21.75
CA ILE A 72 8.60 -6.90 -21.15
C ILE A 72 8.67 -6.90 -19.62
N ASP A 73 9.77 -7.39 -19.04
CA ASP A 73 9.94 -7.42 -17.58
C ASP A 73 10.11 -6.00 -17.01
N ASP A 74 10.84 -5.12 -17.71
CA ASP A 74 10.92 -3.70 -17.35
C ASP A 74 9.55 -3.02 -17.41
N PHE A 75 8.76 -3.33 -18.42
CA PHE A 75 7.42 -2.76 -18.58
C PHE A 75 6.47 -3.20 -17.44
N TYR A 76 6.51 -4.48 -17.06
CA TYR A 76 5.79 -4.98 -15.89
C TYR A 76 6.25 -4.29 -14.60
N SER A 77 7.56 -4.19 -14.38
CA SER A 77 8.13 -3.50 -13.23
C SER A 77 7.58 -2.07 -13.11
N LYS A 78 7.66 -1.28 -14.18
CA LYS A 78 7.14 0.09 -14.22
C LYS A 78 5.64 0.15 -13.93
N ALA A 79 4.84 -0.73 -14.53
CA ALA A 79 3.39 -0.71 -14.38
C ALA A 79 2.95 -0.99 -12.94
N PHE A 80 3.58 -1.98 -12.30
CA PHE A 80 3.32 -2.32 -10.89
C PHE A 80 3.85 -1.25 -9.93
N ALA A 81 5.02 -0.64 -10.20
CA ALA A 81 5.53 0.49 -9.44
C ALA A 81 4.54 1.66 -9.46
N ALA A 82 4.04 2.02 -10.65
CA ALA A 82 3.09 3.13 -10.80
C ALA A 82 1.77 2.89 -10.06
N THR A 83 1.26 1.66 -10.08
CA THR A 83 0.00 1.35 -9.37
C THR A 83 0.23 1.27 -7.86
N GLY A 84 1.34 0.68 -7.41
CA GLY A 84 1.71 0.65 -5.99
C GLY A 84 1.89 2.06 -5.42
N THR A 85 2.59 2.94 -6.13
CA THR A 85 2.76 4.34 -5.72
C THR A 85 1.44 5.09 -5.68
N LEU A 86 0.53 4.87 -6.64
CA LEU A 86 -0.84 5.43 -6.58
C LEU A 86 -1.55 5.01 -5.29
N TYR A 87 -1.44 3.73 -4.90
CA TYR A 87 -2.04 3.25 -3.66
C TYR A 87 -1.41 3.90 -2.42
N GLY A 88 -0.11 4.16 -2.43
CA GLY A 88 0.55 4.91 -1.37
C GLY A 88 0.00 6.34 -1.22
N PHE A 89 -0.23 7.04 -2.34
CA PHE A 89 -0.86 8.37 -2.30
C PHE A 89 -2.30 8.33 -1.82
N LEU A 90 -3.09 7.34 -2.23
CA LEU A 90 -4.45 7.14 -1.71
C LEU A 90 -4.43 6.81 -0.22
N GLY A 91 -3.45 6.00 0.21
CA GLY A 91 -3.21 5.70 1.62
C GLY A 91 -2.87 6.96 2.42
N LEU A 92 -1.96 7.81 1.94
CA LEU A 92 -1.64 9.08 2.58
C LEU A 92 -2.87 10.01 2.68
N SER A 93 -3.64 10.13 1.61
CA SER A 93 -4.83 11.00 1.56
C SER A 93 -5.91 10.54 2.54
N THR A 94 -6.25 9.25 2.53
CA THR A 94 -7.25 8.67 3.44
C THR A 94 -6.76 8.70 4.89
N GLY A 95 -5.46 8.51 5.11
CA GLY A 95 -4.83 8.62 6.42
C GLY A 95 -4.85 10.06 6.97
N ALA A 96 -4.57 11.05 6.13
CA ALA A 96 -4.64 12.46 6.53
C ALA A 96 -6.07 12.88 6.93
N ILE A 97 -7.09 12.43 6.19
CA ILE A 97 -8.49 12.67 6.55
C ILE A 97 -8.82 12.02 7.89
N TRP A 98 -8.37 10.78 8.12
CA TRP A 98 -8.62 10.08 9.37
C TRP A 98 -7.85 10.69 10.54
N ALA A 99 -6.59 11.09 10.34
CA ALA A 99 -5.79 11.80 11.32
C ALA A 99 -6.43 13.12 11.75
N ASN A 100 -6.98 13.89 10.80
CA ASN A 100 -7.69 15.14 11.12
C ASN A 100 -8.90 14.88 12.04
N TYR A 101 -9.65 13.83 11.77
CA TYR A 101 -10.79 13.46 12.62
C TYR A 101 -10.36 12.99 14.02
N GLN A 102 -9.33 12.15 14.09
CA GLN A 102 -8.87 11.53 15.34
C GLN A 102 -8.06 12.47 16.21
N TRP A 103 -7.16 13.23 15.60
CA TRP A 103 -6.11 14.01 16.29
C TRP A 103 -6.24 15.52 16.10
N GLY A 104 -7.23 15.97 15.31
CA GLY A 104 -7.50 17.38 15.08
C GLY A 104 -6.58 18.05 14.05
N SER A 105 -5.68 17.29 13.42
CA SER A 105 -4.81 17.78 12.35
C SER A 105 -4.60 16.69 11.29
N PRO A 106 -4.64 17.03 9.98
CA PRO A 106 -4.37 16.07 8.92
C PRO A 106 -2.90 15.62 8.90
N TRP A 107 -2.02 16.40 9.48
CA TRP A 107 -0.59 16.14 9.61
C TRP A 107 -0.09 16.56 10.99
N SER A 108 0.26 15.60 11.83
CA SER A 108 0.71 15.82 13.20
C SER A 108 2.24 15.71 13.36
N GLY A 109 2.98 15.43 12.30
CA GLY A 109 4.41 15.11 12.37
C GLY A 109 4.69 13.69 12.90
N ASP A 110 3.66 12.87 13.04
CA ASP A 110 3.78 11.49 13.50
C ASP A 110 4.81 10.72 12.66
N PRO A 111 5.71 9.92 13.29
CA PRO A 111 6.77 9.19 12.61
C PRO A 111 6.26 8.28 11.48
N LYS A 112 5.05 7.71 11.61
CA LYS A 112 4.46 6.86 10.59
C LYS A 112 3.94 7.67 9.39
N GLN A 113 3.38 8.86 9.63
CA GLN A 113 3.00 9.79 8.56
C GLN A 113 4.26 10.27 7.80
N ASN A 114 5.29 10.71 8.54
CA ASN A 114 6.54 11.17 7.95
C ASN A 114 7.24 10.06 7.16
N GLY A 115 7.31 8.85 7.73
CA GLY A 115 7.88 7.67 7.07
C GLY A 115 7.14 7.32 5.77
N ALA A 116 5.81 7.40 5.78
CA ALA A 116 4.99 7.16 4.60
C ALA A 116 5.22 8.23 3.51
N ALA A 117 5.33 9.51 3.89
CA ALA A 117 5.66 10.57 2.94
C ALA A 117 7.05 10.39 2.34
N ILE A 118 8.07 10.07 3.16
CA ILE A 118 9.44 9.80 2.69
C ILE A 118 9.42 8.61 1.71
N ALA A 119 8.71 7.54 2.01
CA ALA A 119 8.56 6.40 1.12
C ALA A 119 7.97 6.79 -0.24
N MET A 120 6.94 7.66 -0.24
CA MET A 120 6.36 8.15 -1.49
C MET A 120 7.30 9.09 -2.25
N LEU A 121 8.06 9.93 -1.57
CA LEU A 121 9.09 10.77 -2.21
C LEU A 121 10.19 9.92 -2.88
N ILE A 122 10.61 8.82 -2.26
CA ILE A 122 11.56 7.87 -2.86
C ILE A 122 10.99 7.27 -4.16
N TYR A 123 9.70 6.89 -4.18
CA TYR A 123 9.07 6.40 -5.40
C TYR A 123 8.80 7.50 -6.43
N LEU A 124 8.53 8.73 -6.03
CA LEU A 124 8.48 9.87 -6.96
C LEU A 124 9.85 10.10 -7.62
N ALA A 125 10.93 10.04 -6.84
CA ALA A 125 12.29 10.13 -7.37
C ALA A 125 12.60 9.01 -8.39
N TYR A 126 12.07 7.78 -8.16
CA TYR A 126 12.14 6.71 -9.17
C TYR A 126 11.53 7.13 -10.51
N PHE A 127 10.35 7.75 -10.51
CA PHE A 127 9.70 8.17 -11.75
C PHE A 127 10.40 9.34 -12.42
N VAL A 128 10.90 10.30 -11.63
CA VAL A 128 11.67 11.43 -12.14
C VAL A 128 12.98 10.93 -12.77
N LEU A 129 13.72 10.06 -12.06
CA LEU A 129 14.95 9.45 -12.56
C LEU A 129 14.69 8.68 -13.87
N ARG A 130 13.63 7.88 -13.89
CA ARG A 130 13.25 7.14 -15.09
C ARG A 130 12.85 8.06 -16.25
N GLY A 131 12.18 9.18 -15.99
CA GLY A 131 11.75 10.15 -16.99
C GLY A 131 12.88 11.04 -17.53
N SER A 132 13.97 11.18 -16.80
CA SER A 132 15.11 12.05 -17.19
C SER A 132 16.10 11.41 -18.19
N MET A 133 15.99 10.10 -18.42
CA MET A 133 16.92 9.36 -19.29
C MET A 133 16.31 9.07 -20.66
N THR A 134 17.03 9.43 -21.72
CA THR A 134 16.63 9.18 -23.12
C THR A 134 17.09 7.82 -23.64
N ASP A 135 18.26 7.34 -23.19
CA ASP A 135 18.78 6.02 -23.52
C ASP A 135 17.95 4.93 -22.83
N GLU A 136 17.28 4.09 -23.61
CA GLU A 136 16.34 3.09 -23.11
C GLU A 136 16.99 2.00 -22.27
N ASP A 137 18.16 1.53 -22.67
CA ASP A 137 18.88 0.46 -21.97
C ASP A 137 19.41 0.95 -20.62
N LYS A 138 20.03 2.11 -20.59
CA LYS A 138 20.49 2.75 -19.35
C LYS A 138 19.32 3.06 -18.43
N ARG A 139 18.25 3.64 -18.97
CA ARG A 139 17.03 3.97 -18.23
C ARG A 139 16.46 2.74 -17.51
N SER A 140 16.29 1.65 -18.25
CA SER A 140 15.69 0.43 -17.71
C SER A 140 16.57 -0.22 -16.64
N ARG A 141 17.88 -0.27 -16.84
CA ARG A 141 18.84 -0.81 -15.86
C ARG A 141 18.91 0.02 -14.58
N ILE A 142 19.08 1.34 -14.71
CA ILE A 142 19.17 2.26 -13.56
C ILE A 142 17.85 2.27 -12.81
N ALA A 143 16.72 2.33 -13.52
CA ALA A 143 15.40 2.28 -12.92
C ALA A 143 15.13 0.96 -12.18
N ALA A 144 15.58 -0.18 -12.70
CA ALA A 144 15.41 -1.47 -12.03
C ALA A 144 16.22 -1.52 -10.72
N VAL A 145 17.46 -1.06 -10.71
CA VAL A 145 18.30 -0.99 -9.50
C VAL A 145 17.68 -0.05 -8.47
N TYR A 146 17.25 1.14 -8.92
CA TYR A 146 16.61 2.11 -8.03
C TYR A 146 15.29 1.58 -7.45
N ASN A 147 14.47 0.88 -8.24
CA ASN A 147 13.21 0.28 -7.77
C ASN A 147 13.44 -0.75 -6.64
N ILE A 148 14.48 -1.58 -6.79
CA ILE A 148 14.88 -2.51 -5.74
C ILE A 148 15.28 -1.74 -4.47
N PHE A 149 16.13 -0.73 -4.59
CA PHE A 149 16.51 0.14 -3.47
C PHE A 149 15.28 0.79 -2.83
N ALA A 150 14.39 1.40 -3.62
CA ALA A 150 13.19 2.08 -3.15
C ALA A 150 12.28 1.15 -2.33
N PHE A 151 12.12 -0.10 -2.76
CA PHE A 151 11.33 -1.09 -2.03
C PHE A 151 11.93 -1.43 -0.66
N PHE A 152 13.24 -1.65 -0.61
CA PHE A 152 13.90 -1.94 0.67
C PHE A 152 13.83 -0.74 1.63
N MET A 153 13.78 0.49 1.13
CA MET A 153 13.60 1.69 1.95
C MET A 153 12.20 1.80 2.58
N LEU A 154 11.21 1.03 2.12
CA LEU A 154 9.90 0.96 2.78
C LEU A 154 10.00 0.36 4.19
N PHE A 155 10.91 -0.56 4.43
CA PHE A 155 11.05 -1.20 5.75
C PHE A 155 11.51 -0.22 6.84
N PRO A 156 12.62 0.53 6.68
CA PRO A 156 13.01 1.51 7.67
C PRO A 156 11.97 2.63 7.83
N THR A 157 11.36 3.09 6.74
CA THR A 157 10.43 4.23 6.79
C THR A 157 9.06 3.89 7.36
N LEU A 158 8.46 2.76 6.99
CA LEU A 158 7.10 2.38 7.38
C LEU A 158 7.04 1.45 8.60
N TRP A 159 8.11 0.67 8.84
CA TRP A 159 8.07 -0.40 9.83
C TRP A 159 9.04 -0.21 10.98
N ILE A 160 10.29 0.23 10.73
CA ILE A 160 11.32 0.30 11.76
C ILE A 160 11.23 1.61 12.52
N LEU A 161 11.37 2.75 11.85
CA LEU A 161 11.39 4.07 12.49
C LEU A 161 10.13 4.35 13.34
N PRO A 162 8.90 4.07 12.86
CA PRO A 162 7.71 4.30 13.68
C PRO A 162 7.62 3.43 14.93
N ARG A 163 8.36 2.32 15.01
CA ARG A 163 8.39 1.46 16.20
C ARG A 163 9.43 1.89 17.23
N LEU A 164 10.43 2.62 16.80
CA LEU A 164 11.52 3.10 17.66
C LEU A 164 11.21 4.45 18.30
N THR A 165 10.09 5.06 17.93
CA THR A 165 9.69 6.40 18.37
C THR A 165 8.25 6.39 18.89
N GLU A 166 7.90 7.38 19.72
CA GLU A 166 6.52 7.62 20.11
C GLU A 166 5.69 7.92 18.84
N SER A 167 4.52 7.30 18.73
CA SER A 167 3.64 7.45 17.59
C SER A 167 2.18 7.40 18.05
N LEU A 168 1.34 8.22 17.42
CA LEU A 168 -0.11 8.18 17.60
C LEU A 168 -0.75 6.94 16.94
N HIS A 169 -0.01 6.27 16.06
CA HIS A 169 -0.44 5.03 15.46
C HIS A 169 -0.14 3.82 16.37
N PRO A 170 -0.96 2.77 16.31
CA PRO A 170 -0.66 1.53 17.00
C PRO A 170 0.71 0.94 16.58
N GLY A 171 1.44 0.39 17.57
CA GLY A 171 2.76 -0.24 17.36
C GLY A 171 3.94 0.73 17.41
N GLY A 172 3.75 1.97 17.84
CA GLY A 172 4.83 2.89 18.24
C GLY A 172 5.47 2.50 19.58
N GLN A 173 6.56 3.16 19.96
CA GLN A 173 7.22 2.94 21.25
C GLN A 173 6.21 3.14 22.39
N GLY A 174 6.16 2.15 23.31
CA GLY A 174 5.22 2.18 24.44
C GLY A 174 3.76 1.82 24.11
N SER A 175 3.44 1.51 22.87
CA SER A 175 2.12 1.01 22.47
C SER A 175 2.19 -0.39 21.87
N GLU A 176 1.25 -1.25 22.25
CA GLU A 176 1.09 -2.57 21.63
C GLU A 176 0.26 -2.43 20.35
N GLY A 177 0.45 -3.39 19.45
CA GLY A 177 -0.37 -3.54 18.27
C GLY A 177 0.43 -3.59 16.97
N ASN A 178 -0.11 -4.33 16.02
CA ASN A 178 0.34 -4.41 14.63
C ASN A 178 -0.88 -4.60 13.74
N PRO A 179 -1.63 -3.54 13.45
CA PRO A 179 -2.89 -3.65 12.73
C PRO A 179 -2.77 -4.48 11.45
N GLY A 180 -3.56 -5.53 11.38
CA GLY A 180 -3.61 -6.46 10.25
C GLY A 180 -2.61 -7.62 10.31
N ILE A 181 -1.64 -7.64 11.23
CA ILE A 181 -0.64 -8.71 11.37
C ILE A 181 -0.85 -9.50 12.66
N ASN A 182 -1.10 -8.80 13.76
CA ASN A 182 -1.36 -9.46 15.03
C ASN A 182 -2.85 -9.84 15.13
N GLY A 183 -3.14 -11.11 15.43
CA GLY A 183 -4.50 -11.62 15.60
C GLY A 183 -5.27 -11.01 16.77
N LYS A 184 -4.60 -10.29 17.70
CA LYS A 184 -5.22 -9.61 18.84
C LYS A 184 -5.70 -8.19 18.50
N ASP A 185 -5.23 -7.59 17.41
CA ASP A 185 -5.53 -6.19 17.05
C ASP A 185 -6.94 -5.97 16.49
N MET A 186 -7.59 -7.04 16.08
CA MET A 186 -8.93 -7.01 15.50
C MET A 186 -9.75 -8.20 16.00
N ASP A 187 -11.03 -7.97 16.28
CA ASP A 187 -11.97 -9.06 16.56
C ASP A 187 -12.32 -9.88 15.28
N ALA A 188 -13.06 -10.95 15.45
CA ALA A 188 -13.44 -11.82 14.34
C ALA A 188 -14.29 -11.10 13.28
N ASN A 189 -15.17 -10.18 13.70
CA ASN A 189 -16.04 -9.43 12.80
C ASN A 189 -15.20 -8.47 11.94
N MET A 190 -14.30 -7.73 12.55
CA MET A 190 -13.39 -6.82 11.82
C MET A 190 -12.51 -7.59 10.83
N ARG A 191 -11.95 -8.74 11.23
CA ARG A 191 -11.15 -9.61 10.35
C ARG A 191 -11.92 -10.12 9.15
N SER A 192 -13.22 -10.43 9.32
CA SER A 192 -14.08 -10.90 8.22
C SER A 192 -14.23 -9.87 7.09
N VAL A 193 -14.02 -8.58 7.36
CA VAL A 193 -14.01 -7.50 6.37
C VAL A 193 -12.60 -7.17 5.91
N PHE A 194 -11.66 -7.10 6.84
CA PHE A 194 -10.32 -6.63 6.59
C PHE A 194 -9.53 -7.49 5.59
N TYR A 195 -9.50 -8.82 5.78
CA TYR A 195 -8.75 -9.69 4.86
C TYR A 195 -9.37 -9.77 3.47
N PRO A 196 -10.69 -9.88 3.29
CA PRO A 196 -11.31 -9.70 1.98
C PRO A 196 -10.98 -8.35 1.32
N ALA A 197 -10.89 -7.26 2.10
CA ALA A 197 -10.48 -5.96 1.60
C ALA A 197 -9.04 -5.98 1.07
N VAL A 198 -8.09 -6.54 1.82
CA VAL A 198 -6.68 -6.68 1.37
C VAL A 198 -6.60 -7.44 0.05
N ILE A 199 -7.32 -8.55 -0.07
CA ILE A 199 -7.35 -9.34 -1.30
C ILE A 199 -8.01 -8.54 -2.44
N GLY A 200 -9.14 -7.90 -2.18
CA GLY A 200 -9.88 -7.10 -3.16
C GLY A 200 -9.06 -5.94 -3.71
N TRP A 201 -8.43 -5.14 -2.83
CA TRP A 201 -7.55 -4.05 -3.23
C TRP A 201 -6.32 -4.53 -3.99
N THR A 202 -5.72 -5.65 -3.57
CA THR A 202 -4.58 -6.25 -4.29
C THR A 202 -4.98 -6.67 -5.71
N LEU A 203 -6.11 -7.38 -5.86
CA LEU A 203 -6.61 -7.80 -7.18
C LEU A 203 -6.99 -6.61 -8.06
N LEU A 204 -7.59 -5.56 -7.49
CA LEU A 204 -7.85 -4.32 -8.23
C LEU A 204 -6.55 -3.67 -8.70
N GLY A 205 -5.54 -3.59 -7.85
CA GLY A 205 -4.22 -3.06 -8.21
C GLY A 205 -3.55 -3.87 -9.32
N VAL A 206 -3.63 -5.20 -9.27
CA VAL A 206 -3.18 -6.07 -10.38
C VAL A 206 -3.98 -5.76 -11.65
N TRP A 207 -5.28 -5.58 -11.53
CA TRP A 207 -6.12 -5.23 -12.70
C TRP A 207 -5.69 -3.90 -13.32
N VAL A 208 -5.57 -2.84 -12.52
CA VAL A 208 -5.11 -1.53 -12.99
C VAL A 208 -3.71 -1.63 -13.62
N SER A 209 -2.79 -2.38 -13.02
CA SER A 209 -1.46 -2.61 -13.60
C SER A 209 -1.55 -3.30 -14.96
N THR A 210 -2.43 -4.31 -15.10
CA THR A 210 -2.60 -5.01 -16.38
C THR A 210 -3.23 -4.16 -17.48
N LEU A 211 -4.00 -3.12 -17.15
CA LEU A 211 -4.52 -2.16 -18.14
C LEU A 211 -3.41 -1.27 -18.72
N LYS A 212 -2.39 -0.96 -17.93
CA LYS A 212 -1.21 -0.19 -18.39
C LYS A 212 -0.28 -1.01 -19.29
N ILE A 213 -0.40 -2.34 -19.25
CA ILE A 213 0.44 -3.29 -19.98
C ILE A 213 -0.17 -3.64 -21.36
N ARG A 214 -1.39 -3.26 -21.63
CA ARG A 214 -2.09 -3.46 -22.93
C ARG A 214 -1.85 -2.32 -23.88
#